data_cde27f481c4152e0d2b067f8e76ee37b
#
_entry.id   cde27f481c4152e0d2b067f8e76ee37b
#
_cell.length_a   1.000
_cell.length_b   1.000
_cell.length_c   1.000
_cell.angle_alpha   90.00
_cell.angle_beta   90.00
_cell.angle_gamma   90.00
#
_symmetry.space_group_name_H-M   'P 1'
#
loop_
_entity.id
_entity.type
_entity.pdbx_description
1 polymer ?
#
loop_
_entity_poly.entity_id
_entity_poly.type
_entity_poly.pdbx_seq_one_letter_code
_entity_poly.pdbx_strand_id
1 'polypeptide(L)' 'MTEVADGHALSALVNLGYRRPEAQQAIARVLERLGSSATLDALIRDSLKELAQRAAG' A
#
# COMPACT_ATOMS: atom_id res chain seq x y z
N MET A 1 11.69 5.99 -10.79
CA MET A 1 10.79 4.96 -11.22
C MET A 1 9.83 4.58 -10.13
N THR A 2 8.58 4.80 -10.42
CA THR A 2 7.52 4.54 -9.45
C THR A 2 7.33 3.07 -9.18
N GLU A 3 7.70 2.26 -10.15
CA GLU A 3 7.55 0.81 -10.02
C GLU A 3 8.26 0.23 -8.82
N VAL A 4 9.43 0.77 -8.53
CA VAL A 4 10.25 0.25 -7.44
C VAL A 4 9.54 0.44 -6.11
N ALA A 5 9.00 1.63 -5.89
CA ALA A 5 8.30 1.92 -4.64
C ALA A 5 7.06 1.07 -4.51
N ASP A 6 6.30 0.93 -5.60
CA ASP A 6 5.09 0.11 -5.60
C ASP A 6 5.42 -1.35 -5.31
N GLY A 7 6.48 -1.85 -5.95
CA GLY A 7 6.88 -3.24 -5.75
C GLY A 7 7.31 -3.52 -4.33
N HIS A 8 8.08 -2.60 -3.75
CA HIS A 8 8.53 -2.77 -2.38
C HIS A 8 7.36 -2.70 -1.39
N ALA A 9 6.43 -1.78 -1.63
CA ALA A 9 5.27 -1.66 -0.75
C ALA A 9 4.42 -2.92 -0.84
N LEU A 10 4.20 -3.42 -2.05
CA LEU A 10 3.43 -4.64 -2.24
C LEU A 10 4.08 -5.81 -1.54
N SER A 11 5.39 -5.97 -1.71
CA SER A 11 6.12 -7.05 -1.06
C SER A 11 6.00 -6.98 0.46
N ALA A 12 6.12 -5.78 1.01
CA ALA A 12 6.02 -5.61 2.45
C ALA A 12 4.65 -6.04 2.95
N LEU A 13 3.60 -5.64 2.25
CA LEU A 13 2.24 -5.99 2.67
C LEU A 13 1.98 -7.48 2.56
N VAL A 14 2.45 -8.09 1.48
CA VAL A 14 2.29 -9.54 1.30
C VAL A 14 3.05 -10.29 2.38
N ASN A 15 4.24 -9.82 2.74
CA ASN A 15 5.01 -10.43 3.81
C ASN A 15 4.32 -10.34 5.16
N LEU A 16 3.50 -9.32 5.34
CA LEU A 16 2.74 -9.16 6.58
C LEU A 16 1.49 -10.04 6.61
N GLY A 17 1.17 -10.69 5.50
CA GLY A 17 0.06 -11.61 5.48
C GLY A 17 -1.15 -11.16 4.68
N TYR A 18 -1.06 -10.02 4.02
CA TYR A 18 -2.16 -9.53 3.21
C TYR A 18 -2.15 -10.18 1.84
N ARG A 19 -3.33 -10.34 1.26
CA ARG A 19 -3.44 -10.92 -0.07
C ARG A 19 -2.98 -9.91 -1.11
N ARG A 20 -2.35 -10.43 -2.17
CA ARG A 20 -1.82 -9.57 -3.21
C ARG A 20 -2.86 -8.63 -3.82
N PRO A 21 -4.04 -9.10 -4.23
CA PRO A 21 -5.03 -8.18 -4.82
C PRO A 21 -5.47 -7.10 -3.86
N GLU A 22 -5.66 -7.44 -2.61
CA GLU A 22 -6.06 -6.45 -1.61
C GLU A 22 -4.96 -5.44 -1.37
N ALA A 23 -3.72 -5.92 -1.28
CA ALA A 23 -2.58 -5.04 -1.10
C ALA A 23 -2.42 -4.09 -2.27
N GLN A 24 -2.60 -4.60 -3.49
CA GLN A 24 -2.49 -3.77 -4.68
C GLN A 24 -3.55 -2.67 -4.70
N GLN A 25 -4.77 -3.00 -4.34
CA GLN A 25 -5.83 -2.01 -4.29
C GLN A 25 -5.54 -0.93 -3.28
N ALA A 26 -5.06 -1.31 -2.11
CA ALA A 26 -4.72 -0.35 -1.08
C ALA A 26 -3.62 0.59 -1.55
N ILE A 27 -2.60 0.02 -2.16
CA ILE A 27 -1.48 0.82 -2.67
C ILE A 27 -1.96 1.78 -3.74
N ALA A 28 -2.81 1.32 -4.65
CA ALA A 28 -3.31 2.17 -5.72
C ALA A 28 -4.10 3.35 -5.17
N ARG A 29 -4.93 3.12 -4.17
CA ARG A 29 -5.70 4.19 -3.55
C ARG A 29 -4.80 5.20 -2.85
N VAL A 30 -3.81 4.70 -2.14
CA VAL A 30 -2.89 5.56 -1.42
C VAL A 30 -2.06 6.38 -2.40
N LEU A 31 -1.63 5.76 -3.49
CA LEU A 31 -0.89 6.47 -4.52
C LEU A 31 -1.69 7.63 -5.09
N GLU A 32 -2.97 7.41 -5.35
CA GLU A 32 -3.83 8.47 -5.85
C GLU A 32 -3.96 9.61 -4.85
N ARG A 33 -4.06 9.26 -3.59
CA ARG A 33 -4.22 10.25 -2.53
C ARG A 33 -2.95 11.06 -2.33
N LEU A 34 -1.81 10.39 -2.29
CA LEU A 34 -0.55 11.05 -2.02
C LEU A 34 0.05 11.73 -3.23
N GLY A 35 -0.21 11.19 -4.42
CA GLY A 35 0.31 11.76 -5.64
C GLY A 35 1.82 11.84 -5.63
N SER A 36 2.36 13.03 -5.88
CA SER A 36 3.81 13.21 -5.94
C SER A 36 4.47 13.15 -4.57
N SER A 37 3.68 13.16 -3.51
CA SER A 37 4.22 13.02 -2.16
C SER A 37 4.39 11.58 -1.73
N ALA A 38 4.12 10.65 -2.61
CA ALA A 38 4.19 9.23 -2.27
C ALA A 38 5.63 8.79 -2.08
N THR A 39 5.95 8.39 -0.85
CA THR A 39 7.23 7.77 -0.54
C THR A 39 6.95 6.32 -0.15
N LEU A 40 8.00 5.49 -0.17
CA LEU A 40 7.83 4.10 0.21
C LEU A 40 7.26 3.97 1.61
N ASP A 41 7.79 4.75 2.52
CA ASP A 41 7.34 4.73 3.91
C ASP A 41 5.88 5.13 4.03
N ALA A 42 5.50 6.22 3.36
CA ALA A 42 4.13 6.68 3.39
C ALA A 42 3.18 5.69 2.75
N LEU A 43 3.61 5.06 1.66
CA LEU A 43 2.79 4.06 0.98
C LEU A 43 2.49 2.89 1.90
N ILE A 44 3.51 2.38 2.56
CA ILE A 44 3.33 1.24 3.45
C ILE A 44 2.42 1.62 4.61
N ARG A 45 2.69 2.75 5.23
CA ARG A 45 1.95 3.18 6.40
C ARG A 45 0.47 3.41 6.08
N ASP A 46 0.20 4.14 5.03
CA ASP A 46 -1.17 4.46 4.67
C ASP A 46 -1.90 3.24 4.13
N SER A 47 -1.19 2.37 3.41
CA SER A 47 -1.80 1.13 2.94
C SER A 47 -2.20 0.24 4.10
N LEU A 48 -1.37 0.17 5.12
CA LEU A 48 -1.70 -0.59 6.32
C LEU A 48 -2.94 -0.04 7.00
N LYS A 49 -3.07 1.27 7.04
CA LYS A 49 -4.25 1.90 7.61
C LYS A 49 -5.50 1.52 6.84
N GLU A 50 -5.40 1.58 5.52
CA GLU A 50 -6.53 1.21 4.66
C GLU A 50 -6.95 -0.22 4.91
N LEU A 51 -5.98 -1.12 4.93
CA LEU A 51 -6.27 -2.54 5.11
C LEU A 51 -6.82 -2.83 6.50
N ALA A 52 -6.32 -2.13 7.50
CA ALA A 52 -6.81 -2.31 8.87
C ALA A 52 -8.25 -1.86 8.98
N GLN A 53 -8.61 -0.77 8.32
CA GLN A 53 -9.98 -0.28 8.34
C GLN A 53 -10.93 -1.25 7.66
N ARG A 54 -10.48 -1.84 6.57
CA ARG A 54 -11.28 -2.83 5.86
C ARG A 54 -11.51 -4.07 6.70
N ALA A 55 -10.45 -4.52 7.36
CA ALA A 55 -10.53 -5.72 8.17
C ALA A 55 -11.47 -5.52 9.36
N ALA A 56 -11.54 -4.30 9.86
CA ALA A 56 -12.40 -4.00 11.01
C ALA A 56 -13.86 -3.90 10.62
N GLY A 57 -14.12 -3.62 9.35
CA GLY A 57 -15.50 -3.48 8.85
C GLY A 57 -16.18 -4.78 8.53
#